data_12328348f7f5415f5836bc84e7637d99
#
_entry.id   12328348f7f5415f5836bc84e7637d99
#
_cell.length_a   1.000
_cell.length_b   1.000
_cell.length_c   1.000
_cell.angle_alpha   90.00
_cell.angle_beta   90.00
_cell.angle_gamma   90.00
#
_symmetry.space_group_name_H-M   'P 1'
#
loop_
_entity.id
_entity.type
_entity.pdbx_description
1 polymer ?
#
loop_
_entity_poly.entity_id
_entity_poly.type
_entity_poly.pdbx_seq_one_letter_code
_entity_poly.pdbx_strand_id
1 'polypeptide(L)' 'MDEKHFAEIDVAMLYIEEARERAERATTALKAGGADAHLIEALERSEAELTDVARRLRQGTLFAVPKEQLSL' A
#
# COMPACT_ATOMS: atom_id res chain seq x y z
N MET A 1 -6.84 -21.24 9.79
CA MET A 1 -6.29 -19.91 9.94
C MET A 1 -6.91 -19.22 11.13
N ASP A 2 -6.14 -18.70 11.94
CA ASP A 2 -6.68 -18.16 13.16
C ASP A 2 -6.93 -16.67 13.03
N GLU A 3 -7.67 -16.16 13.97
CA GLU A 3 -8.07 -14.79 13.94
C GLU A 3 -6.91 -13.85 14.11
N LYS A 4 -5.91 -14.31 14.83
CA LYS A 4 -4.75 -13.48 15.06
C LYS A 4 -4.06 -13.13 13.77
N HIS A 5 -3.97 -14.10 12.89
CA HIS A 5 -3.34 -13.87 11.59
C HIS A 5 -4.10 -12.80 10.79
N PHE A 6 -5.41 -12.92 10.76
CA PHE A 6 -6.21 -11.94 10.03
C PHE A 6 -6.13 -10.58 10.66
N ALA A 7 -6.10 -10.54 11.98
CA ALA A 7 -6.00 -9.25 12.65
C ALA A 7 -4.71 -8.55 12.31
N GLU A 8 -3.63 -9.31 12.21
CA GLU A 8 -2.35 -8.69 11.87
C GLU A 8 -2.35 -8.16 10.45
N ILE A 9 -2.99 -8.86 9.55
CA ILE A 9 -3.08 -8.38 8.18
C ILE A 9 -3.93 -7.12 8.11
N ASP A 10 -5.01 -7.07 8.87
CA ASP A 10 -5.85 -5.89 8.91
C ASP A 10 -5.09 -4.68 9.44
N VAL A 11 -4.28 -4.89 10.47
CA VAL A 11 -3.48 -3.81 11.01
C VAL A 11 -2.46 -3.35 9.99
N ALA A 12 -1.86 -4.29 9.28
CA ALA A 12 -0.90 -3.92 8.25
C ALA A 12 -1.56 -3.10 7.16
N MET A 13 -2.77 -3.48 6.76
CA MET A 13 -3.47 -2.72 5.75
C MET A 13 -3.76 -1.31 6.20
N LEU A 14 -4.14 -1.17 7.46
CA LEU A 14 -4.42 0.15 8.00
C LEU A 14 -3.18 1.03 7.93
N TYR A 15 -2.04 0.47 8.34
CA TYR A 15 -0.81 1.23 8.29
C TYR A 15 -0.41 1.58 6.87
N ILE A 16 -0.64 0.69 5.94
CA ILE A 16 -0.29 0.95 4.55
C ILE A 16 -1.16 2.08 4.00
N GLU A 17 -2.43 2.09 4.35
CA GLU A 17 -3.30 3.15 3.89
C GLU A 17 -2.95 4.49 4.51
N GLU A 18 -2.55 4.47 5.78
CA GLU A 18 -2.07 5.70 6.40
C GLU A 18 -0.80 6.19 5.72
N ALA A 19 0.09 5.27 5.39
CA ALA A 19 1.33 5.66 4.71
C ALA A 19 1.02 6.27 3.36
N ARG A 20 0.06 5.70 2.65
CA ARG A 20 -0.32 6.24 1.36
C ARG A 20 -0.88 7.65 1.48
N GLU A 21 -1.74 7.87 2.47
CA GLU A 21 -2.27 9.21 2.68
C GLU A 21 -1.18 10.20 3.00
N ARG A 22 -0.24 9.80 3.84
CA ARG A 22 0.86 10.69 4.18
C ARG A 22 1.74 10.97 2.98
N ALA A 23 1.93 9.97 2.14
CA ALA A 23 2.70 10.17 0.93
C ALA A 23 1.99 11.13 0.00
N GLU A 24 0.67 11.06 -0.10
CA GLU A 24 -0.06 12.00 -0.91
C GLU A 24 0.08 13.42 -0.39
N ARG A 25 0.02 13.58 0.90
CA ARG A 25 0.19 14.91 1.49
C ARG A 25 1.59 15.43 1.24
N ALA A 26 2.58 14.56 1.35
CA ALA A 26 3.95 14.96 1.09
C ALA A 26 4.12 15.36 -0.37
N THR A 27 3.52 14.62 -1.28
CA THR A 27 3.58 14.96 -2.69
C THR A 27 2.98 16.33 -2.93
N THR A 28 1.83 16.59 -2.34
CA THR A 28 1.18 17.89 -2.49
C THR A 28 2.06 19.00 -1.96
N ALA A 29 2.67 18.78 -0.80
CA ALA A 29 3.54 19.79 -0.22
C ALA A 29 4.77 20.04 -1.07
N LEU A 30 5.34 18.98 -1.63
CA LEU A 30 6.50 19.14 -2.50
C LEU A 30 6.16 19.91 -3.75
N LYS A 31 5.01 19.62 -4.33
CA LYS A 31 4.59 20.38 -5.51
C LYS A 31 4.39 21.85 -5.18
N ALA A 32 3.74 22.11 -4.07
CA ALA A 32 3.51 23.49 -3.66
C ALA A 32 4.81 24.22 -3.38
N GLY A 33 5.81 23.52 -2.88
CA GLY A 33 7.09 24.11 -2.59
C GLY A 33 8.04 24.18 -3.77
N GLY A 34 7.63 23.69 -4.92
CA GLY A 34 8.48 23.74 -6.10
C GLY A 34 9.63 22.76 -6.07
N ALA A 35 9.44 21.61 -5.44
CA ALA A 35 10.50 20.65 -5.32
C ALA A 35 10.86 20.02 -6.67
N ASP A 36 12.01 19.38 -6.71
CA ASP A 36 12.51 18.72 -7.88
C ASP A 36 11.50 17.70 -8.40
N ALA A 37 11.28 17.73 -9.71
CA ALA A 37 10.32 16.82 -10.33
C ALA A 37 10.67 15.37 -10.08
N HIS A 38 11.96 15.03 -10.01
CA HIS A 38 12.34 13.64 -9.76
C HIS A 38 11.92 13.17 -8.38
N LEU A 39 11.99 14.04 -7.40
CA LEU A 39 11.53 13.68 -6.06
C LEU A 39 10.04 13.47 -6.05
N ILE A 40 9.32 14.36 -6.73
CA ILE A 40 7.87 14.23 -6.79
C ILE A 40 7.48 12.93 -7.48
N GLU A 41 8.14 12.62 -8.58
CA GLU A 41 7.84 11.38 -9.30
C GLU A 41 8.15 10.16 -8.45
N ALA A 42 9.26 10.19 -7.73
CA ALA A 42 9.61 9.06 -6.88
C ALA A 42 8.54 8.84 -5.81
N LEU A 43 8.05 9.93 -5.24
CA LEU A 43 7.03 9.81 -4.21
C LEU A 43 5.71 9.33 -4.80
N GLU A 44 5.39 9.78 -5.99
CA GLU A 44 4.17 9.33 -6.65
C GLU A 44 4.24 7.85 -6.99
N ARG A 45 5.43 7.36 -7.36
CA ARG A 45 5.60 5.93 -7.56
C ARG A 45 5.39 5.17 -6.26
N SER A 46 5.88 5.70 -5.17
CA SER A 46 5.66 5.07 -3.88
C SER A 46 4.19 5.01 -3.53
N GLU A 47 3.45 6.08 -3.82
CA GLU A 47 2.02 6.06 -3.59
C GLU A 47 1.35 4.95 -4.39
N ALA A 48 1.73 4.81 -5.65
CA ALA A 48 1.15 3.78 -6.49
C ALA A 48 1.48 2.39 -5.97
N GLU A 49 2.71 2.22 -5.50
CA GLU A 49 3.09 0.93 -4.95
C GLU A 49 2.33 0.60 -3.69
N LEU A 50 2.13 1.59 -2.84
CA LEU A 50 1.36 1.36 -1.62
C LEU A 50 -0.09 1.02 -1.94
N THR A 51 -0.65 1.71 -2.91
CA THR A 51 -2.00 1.40 -3.36
C THR A 51 -2.09 -0.03 -3.87
N ASP A 52 -1.09 -0.45 -4.65
CA ASP A 52 -1.08 -1.79 -5.18
C ASP A 52 -0.95 -2.83 -4.09
N VAL A 53 -0.09 -2.57 -3.11
CA VAL A 53 0.07 -3.50 -2.00
C VAL A 53 -1.23 -3.62 -1.22
N ALA A 54 -1.89 -2.50 -0.96
CA ALA A 54 -3.14 -2.53 -0.22
C ALA A 54 -4.19 -3.34 -0.98
N ARG A 55 -4.23 -3.15 -2.29
CA ARG A 55 -5.18 -3.90 -3.11
C ARG A 55 -4.89 -5.39 -3.05
N ARG A 56 -3.61 -5.75 -3.15
CA ARG A 56 -3.23 -7.15 -3.10
C ARG A 56 -3.52 -7.78 -1.75
N LEU A 57 -3.34 -7.01 -0.69
CA LEU A 57 -3.64 -7.53 0.63
C LEU A 57 -5.12 -7.81 0.78
N ARG A 58 -5.96 -6.91 0.28
CA ARG A 58 -7.39 -7.15 0.34
C ARG A 58 -7.77 -8.39 -0.43
N GLN A 59 -7.20 -8.56 -1.62
CA GLN A 59 -7.48 -9.74 -2.42
C GLN A 59 -6.85 -10.97 -1.82
N GLY A 60 -5.63 -10.82 -1.33
CA GLY A 60 -4.91 -11.94 -0.75
C GLY A 60 -5.55 -12.45 0.50
N THR A 61 -6.16 -11.56 1.27
CA THR A 61 -6.84 -11.98 2.47
C THR A 61 -7.96 -12.95 2.12
N LEU A 62 -8.60 -12.70 0.99
CA LEU A 62 -9.69 -13.54 0.58
C LEU A 62 -9.22 -14.80 -0.10
N PHE A 63 -8.08 -14.76 -0.77
CA PHE A 63 -7.63 -15.86 -1.59
C PHE A 63 -6.25 -16.34 -1.20
N ALA A 64 -5.86 -16.09 0.00
CA ALA A 64 -4.49 -16.36 0.40
C ALA A 64 -4.12 -17.80 0.17
N VAL A 65 -4.97 -18.68 0.57
CA VAL A 65 -4.65 -20.07 0.44
C VAL A 65 -4.70 -20.54 -0.99
N PRO A 66 -5.79 -20.28 -1.67
CA PRO A 66 -5.87 -20.76 -3.04
C PRO A 66 -4.77 -20.21 -3.91
N LYS A 67 -4.21 -19.11 -3.53
CA LYS A 67 -3.20 -18.53 -4.35
C LYS A 67 -2.06 -19.48 -4.61
N GLU A 68 -1.60 -20.14 -3.61
CA GLU A 68 -0.51 -21.06 -3.80
C GLU A 68 -0.92 -22.23 -4.59
N GLN A 69 -2.12 -22.67 -4.40
CA GLN A 69 -2.59 -23.76 -5.19
C GLN A 69 -2.77 -23.36 -6.61
N LEU A 70 -3.12 -22.12 -6.81
CA LEU A 70 -3.28 -21.67 -8.18
C LEU A 70 -1.99 -21.70 -8.94
N SER A 71 -0.90 -21.54 -8.26
CA SER A 71 0.36 -21.53 -8.97
C SER A 71 0.74 -22.91 -9.43
N LEU A 72 0.04 -23.88 -9.05
CA LEU A 72 0.30 -25.21 -9.55
C LEU A 72 -0.28 -25.46 -10.95
#